data_cc2392325d92a1b0f6331ed06943faf5
#
_entry.id   cc2392325d92a1b0f6331ed06943faf5
#
_cell.length_a   1.000
_cell.length_b   1.000
_cell.length_c   1.000
_cell.angle_alpha   90.00
_cell.angle_beta   90.00
_cell.angle_gamma   90.00
#
_symmetry.space_group_name_H-M   'P 1'
#
loop_
_entity.id
_entity.type
_entity.pdbx_description
1 polymer ?
#
loop_
_entity_poly.entity_id
_entity_poly.type
_entity_poly.pdbx_seq_one_letter_code
_entity_poly.pdbx_strand_id
1 'polypeptide(L)'
;MKQPIRLLVLAALAATVAGTAIAADTTGATTEDTKGHGVYSGEILVTASRTQELLKTEPQSAEVITAKDIQRMGADDVLSALALADNLNLSKARMTGNSVQLRGMSTNHTLILVDGKRIAGEDAANTTNAYALQRLNVSDIDRIEIVRGPSSSLYGSDAMGGVINVITRVPKKAGGTFGVSTGTLGTSEYGNFDFGKHGRWSTSIDARLERRRPINSFVHSVSDRGAITDGYNRSMYGMRKLIHLASQYDFENTNKNKLRFDIDYGKENFRSDYADTQSNIARPGNPPNWRLTNKNKREWFNNESRGLSVEYSGKTKKNDYKFRTYYNDLEKYSHLVNDRVLPPAPIYDSLYPKEDMDRAKYSTWVVEGQDTMYIGDSHNLTYGGEFRRVKYAGTRLGGSPAGMNKVMKSYKVDSYATYVQDQWQVNDKLYIIPSLRFEHNGQFGSEVTPKVGLTYNFNNFWRFKANYGLGYKAPTITELYMRMHRAMGPMTVNIDGNPNLDPEKSRSFDFGVEADKGHWFGKVTYFNNKITNLITTEEMPGSSPAFRQMRYVNVNDAQINGIEAEVGRRIGKRWTTKLTHNWLDAIDKKKHTQLDNRAKNTTT
;
A
#
# COMPACT_ATOMS: atom_id res chain seq x y z
N MET A 1 14.67 22.76 19.83
CA MET A 1 14.13 21.38 19.93
C MET A 1 14.71 20.41 18.88
N LYS A 2 16.03 20.40 18.65
CA LYS A 2 16.71 19.51 17.69
C LYS A 2 17.59 18.42 18.33
N GLN A 3 17.69 18.39 19.66
CA GLN A 3 18.59 17.47 20.37
C GLN A 3 17.98 16.18 20.97
N PRO A 4 16.72 16.10 21.43
CA PRO A 4 16.27 14.92 22.17
C PRO A 4 16.13 13.65 21.33
N ILE A 5 15.83 13.75 20.02
CA ILE A 5 15.67 12.57 19.14
C ILE A 5 17.04 11.97 18.77
N ARG A 6 18.09 12.79 18.64
CA ARG A 6 19.46 12.28 18.46
C ARG A 6 19.96 11.52 19.70
N LEU A 7 19.57 11.97 20.88
CA LEU A 7 19.93 11.28 22.13
C LEU A 7 19.20 9.95 22.29
N LEU A 8 17.91 9.86 21.90
CA LEU A 8 17.15 8.60 22.00
C LEU A 8 17.65 7.54 21.01
N VAL A 9 17.96 7.92 19.77
CA VAL A 9 18.54 7.01 18.79
C VAL A 9 19.98 6.63 19.16
N LEU A 10 20.78 7.57 19.68
CA LEU A 10 22.12 7.31 20.17
C LEU A 10 22.13 6.55 21.52
N ALA A 11 21.14 6.77 22.39
CA ALA A 11 21.01 6.00 23.64
C ALA A 11 20.57 4.56 23.39
N ALA A 12 19.67 4.32 22.44
CA ALA A 12 19.36 2.97 21.97
C ALA A 12 20.57 2.29 21.29
N LEU A 13 21.37 3.04 20.56
CA LEU A 13 22.63 2.61 19.95
C LEU A 13 23.75 2.37 20.98
N ALA A 14 23.85 3.20 22.01
CA ALA A 14 24.89 3.07 23.04
C ALA A 14 24.58 1.94 24.04
N ALA A 15 23.31 1.66 24.32
CA ALA A 15 22.91 0.54 25.17
C ALA A 15 23.21 -0.84 24.53
N THR A 16 23.29 -0.92 23.20
CA THR A 16 23.66 -2.16 22.48
C THR A 16 25.15 -2.42 22.41
N VAL A 17 26.00 -1.40 22.55
CA VAL A 17 27.47 -1.56 22.49
C VAL A 17 28.08 -1.97 23.83
N ALA A 18 27.38 -1.76 24.96
CA ALA A 18 27.84 -2.15 26.31
C ALA A 18 27.44 -3.57 26.74
N GLY A 19 26.65 -4.29 25.92
CA GLY A 19 26.29 -5.69 26.15
C GLY A 19 27.30 -6.64 25.53
N THR A 20 28.06 -7.31 26.38
CA THR A 20 28.95 -8.43 26.09
C THR A 20 28.44 -9.33 24.96
N ALA A 21 29.34 -9.66 24.03
CA ALA A 21 29.13 -10.70 23.04
C ALA A 21 28.72 -12.03 23.71
N ILE A 22 27.43 -12.28 23.80
CA ILE A 22 26.89 -13.59 24.12
C ILE A 22 26.65 -14.25 22.77
N ALA A 23 27.38 -15.31 22.52
CA ALA A 23 27.19 -16.20 21.38
C ALA A 23 25.70 -16.54 21.28
N ALA A 24 25.09 -16.22 20.15
CA ALA A 24 23.72 -16.60 19.86
C ALA A 24 23.67 -18.12 19.70
N ASP A 25 23.32 -18.80 20.77
CA ASP A 25 22.89 -20.19 20.69
C ASP A 25 21.51 -20.21 20.01
N THR A 26 21.49 -20.65 18.76
CA THR A 26 20.29 -20.80 17.92
C THR A 26 19.56 -22.07 18.31
N THR A 27 19.09 -22.17 19.55
CA THR A 27 18.22 -23.28 19.96
C THR A 27 16.94 -22.74 20.58
N GLY A 28 15.85 -23.00 19.85
CA GLY A 28 14.56 -23.24 20.46
C GLY A 28 13.49 -22.17 20.37
N ALA A 29 12.94 -22.00 19.19
CA ALA A 29 11.49 -21.86 19.11
C ALA A 29 10.93 -23.28 18.88
N THR A 30 10.51 -23.95 19.93
CA THR A 30 9.73 -25.17 19.84
C THR A 30 8.30 -24.80 19.43
N THR A 31 8.09 -24.64 18.13
CA THR A 31 6.85 -25.06 17.51
C THR A 31 6.99 -26.57 17.34
N GLU A 32 6.01 -27.32 17.82
CA GLU A 32 5.91 -28.74 17.56
C GLU A 32 6.20 -29.04 16.10
N ASP A 33 7.13 -29.96 15.92
CA ASP A 33 7.67 -30.41 14.64
C ASP A 33 6.57 -31.18 13.89
N THR A 34 5.66 -30.45 13.23
CA THR A 34 4.79 -31.06 12.25
C THR A 34 5.61 -31.33 11.02
N LYS A 35 6.05 -32.57 10.88
CA LYS A 35 6.71 -33.12 9.70
C LYS A 35 5.91 -32.79 8.45
N GLY A 36 6.40 -31.83 7.65
CA GLY A 36 5.84 -31.52 6.36
C GLY A 36 5.90 -30.04 6.03
N HIS A 37 7.09 -29.48 5.77
CA HIS A 37 7.23 -28.09 5.27
C HIS A 37 6.86 -28.04 3.79
N GLY A 38 5.57 -27.88 3.49
CA GLY A 38 5.11 -27.38 2.22
C GLY A 38 4.95 -25.87 2.28
N VAL A 39 5.35 -25.13 1.25
CA VAL A 39 5.14 -23.68 1.12
C VAL A 39 3.66 -23.29 1.31
N TYR A 40 2.74 -24.26 1.27
CA TYR A 40 1.30 -24.08 1.42
C TYR A 40 0.67 -24.84 2.61
N SER A 41 1.41 -25.65 3.35
CA SER A 41 0.77 -26.63 4.25
C SER A 41 0.74 -26.27 5.73
N GLY A 42 1.44 -25.22 6.15
CA GLY A 42 1.52 -24.87 7.58
C GLY A 42 1.51 -23.37 7.88
N GLU A 43 1.45 -22.52 6.87
CA GLU A 43 1.44 -21.07 7.07
C GLU A 43 0.07 -20.60 7.55
N ILE A 44 0.09 -19.75 8.59
CA ILE A 44 -1.11 -19.14 9.15
C ILE A 44 -1.34 -17.81 8.45
N LEU A 45 -2.54 -17.63 7.94
CA LEU A 45 -3.04 -16.43 7.32
C LEU A 45 -4.10 -15.81 8.24
N VAL A 46 -4.09 -14.50 8.39
CA VAL A 46 -5.12 -13.76 9.16
C VAL A 46 -5.93 -12.85 8.25
N THR A 47 -5.30 -12.33 7.19
CA THR A 47 -5.87 -11.28 6.35
C THR A 47 -7.11 -11.72 5.57
N ALA A 48 -7.15 -12.96 5.10
CA ALA A 48 -8.27 -13.42 4.25
C ALA A 48 -9.58 -13.57 5.01
N SER A 49 -9.52 -13.88 6.31
CA SER A 49 -10.70 -14.19 7.15
C SER A 49 -10.84 -13.30 8.39
N ARG A 50 -9.88 -12.41 8.64
CA ARG A 50 -9.72 -11.63 9.87
C ARG A 50 -9.48 -12.49 11.13
N THR A 51 -9.33 -13.80 10.98
CA THR A 51 -9.02 -14.78 12.01
C THR A 51 -7.86 -15.67 11.56
N GLN A 52 -7.22 -16.37 12.49
CA GLN A 52 -6.15 -17.30 12.15
C GLN A 52 -6.67 -18.49 11.36
N GLU A 53 -6.14 -18.70 10.19
CA GLU A 53 -6.51 -19.77 9.27
C GLU A 53 -5.27 -20.37 8.60
N LEU A 54 -5.39 -21.63 8.20
CA LEU A 54 -4.34 -22.25 7.39
C LEU A 54 -4.45 -21.79 5.94
N LEU A 55 -3.35 -21.40 5.33
CA LEU A 55 -3.30 -20.97 3.93
C LEU A 55 -3.89 -22.03 2.97
N LYS A 56 -3.80 -23.30 3.32
CA LYS A 56 -4.34 -24.41 2.51
C LYS A 56 -5.87 -24.46 2.46
N THR A 57 -6.57 -23.94 3.46
CA THR A 57 -8.05 -23.94 3.54
C THR A 57 -8.65 -22.67 2.97
N GLU A 58 -7.85 -21.60 2.86
CA GLU A 58 -8.28 -20.32 2.28
C GLU A 58 -8.59 -20.46 0.78
N PRO A 59 -9.82 -20.15 0.33
CA PRO A 59 -10.20 -20.22 -1.06
C PRO A 59 -9.49 -19.18 -1.95
N GLN A 60 -9.23 -17.96 -1.44
CA GLN A 60 -8.57 -16.91 -2.21
C GLN A 60 -7.12 -17.26 -2.48
N SER A 61 -6.62 -16.84 -3.64
CA SER A 61 -5.19 -16.90 -3.93
C SER A 61 -4.45 -16.00 -2.95
N ALA A 62 -3.66 -16.59 -2.07
CA ALA A 62 -2.91 -15.87 -1.06
C ALA A 62 -1.43 -16.28 -1.07
N GLU A 63 -0.59 -15.39 -0.54
CA GLU A 63 0.85 -15.58 -0.42
C GLU A 63 1.32 -14.97 0.90
N VAL A 64 2.25 -15.64 1.56
CA VAL A 64 2.90 -15.17 2.79
C VAL A 64 4.39 -15.04 2.54
N ILE A 65 4.93 -13.86 2.78
CA ILE A 65 6.37 -13.58 2.75
C ILE A 65 6.81 -13.43 4.21
N THR A 66 7.57 -14.38 4.71
CA THR A 66 8.01 -14.41 6.11
C THR A 66 9.18 -13.47 6.38
N ALA A 67 9.42 -13.08 7.64
CA ALA A 67 10.62 -12.34 8.05
C ALA A 67 11.90 -13.01 7.58
N LYS A 68 11.95 -14.33 7.57
CA LYS A 68 13.08 -15.12 7.09
C LYS A 68 13.28 -14.99 5.58
N ASP A 69 12.21 -14.93 4.81
CA ASP A 69 12.27 -14.72 3.37
C ASP A 69 12.75 -13.29 3.06
N ILE A 70 12.23 -12.29 3.76
CA ILE A 70 12.67 -10.89 3.68
C ILE A 70 14.18 -10.78 3.92
N GLN A 71 14.67 -11.44 4.97
CA GLN A 71 16.09 -11.47 5.29
C GLN A 71 16.92 -12.18 4.21
N ARG A 72 16.45 -13.31 3.68
CA ARG A 72 17.15 -14.07 2.62
C ARG A 72 17.22 -13.31 1.30
N MET A 73 16.19 -12.52 0.99
CA MET A 73 16.17 -11.64 -0.18
C MET A 73 17.12 -10.45 -0.04
N GLY A 74 17.59 -10.15 1.17
CA GLY A 74 18.33 -8.92 1.46
C GLY A 74 17.49 -7.67 1.26
N ALA A 75 16.16 -7.78 1.40
CA ALA A 75 15.27 -6.66 1.25
C ALA A 75 15.45 -5.68 2.41
N ASP A 76 15.65 -4.41 2.08
CA ASP A 76 15.86 -3.33 3.05
C ASP A 76 14.62 -2.46 3.27
N ASP A 77 13.58 -2.64 2.46
CA ASP A 77 12.25 -2.05 2.64
C ASP A 77 11.14 -3.02 2.18
N VAL A 78 9.89 -2.68 2.51
CA VAL A 78 8.73 -3.52 2.17
C VAL A 78 8.51 -3.62 0.67
N LEU A 79 8.85 -2.59 -0.10
CA LEU A 79 8.72 -2.64 -1.57
C LEU A 79 9.67 -3.64 -2.19
N SER A 80 10.92 -3.68 -1.71
CA SER A 80 11.91 -4.68 -2.15
C SER A 80 11.45 -6.10 -1.80
N ALA A 81 10.84 -6.27 -0.62
CA ALA A 81 10.27 -7.56 -0.23
C ALA A 81 9.09 -7.99 -1.12
N LEU A 82 8.29 -7.03 -1.58
CA LEU A 82 7.15 -7.27 -2.48
C LEU A 82 7.56 -7.47 -3.95
N ALA A 83 8.80 -7.12 -4.34
CA ALA A 83 9.23 -7.19 -5.73
C ALA A 83 9.21 -8.60 -6.32
N LEU A 84 9.28 -9.64 -5.48
CA LEU A 84 9.23 -11.05 -5.88
C LEU A 84 7.85 -11.69 -5.64
N ALA A 85 6.85 -10.93 -5.21
CA ALA A 85 5.50 -11.43 -5.04
C ALA A 85 4.85 -11.73 -6.40
N ASP A 86 4.05 -12.79 -6.45
CA ASP A 86 3.39 -13.21 -7.68
C ASP A 86 2.40 -12.15 -8.18
N ASN A 87 2.40 -11.88 -9.48
CA ASN A 87 1.46 -10.97 -10.15
C ASN A 87 1.26 -9.62 -9.44
N LEU A 88 2.35 -9.10 -8.89
CA LEU A 88 2.43 -7.79 -8.27
C LEU A 88 3.32 -6.91 -9.13
N ASN A 89 2.78 -5.81 -9.64
CA ASN A 89 3.52 -4.85 -10.44
C ASN A 89 3.86 -3.63 -9.59
N LEU A 90 5.15 -3.34 -9.49
CA LEU A 90 5.68 -2.13 -8.87
C LEU A 90 6.05 -1.15 -9.97
N SER A 91 5.38 -0.02 -10.02
CA SER A 91 5.71 1.06 -10.95
C SER A 91 6.07 2.34 -10.21
N LYS A 92 6.94 3.16 -10.81
CA LYS A 92 7.25 4.48 -10.24
C LYS A 92 6.06 5.42 -10.47
N ALA A 93 5.49 5.91 -9.38
CA ALA A 93 4.49 6.97 -9.46
C ALA A 93 5.15 8.33 -9.73
N ARG A 94 4.45 9.20 -10.46
CA ARG A 94 5.00 10.47 -10.97
C ARG A 94 5.50 11.44 -9.89
N MET A 95 5.03 11.37 -8.67
CA MET A 95 5.30 12.46 -7.71
C MET A 95 6.12 12.11 -6.48
N THR A 96 6.36 10.93 -6.07
CA THR A 96 7.20 10.62 -4.88
C THR A 96 7.08 9.18 -4.37
N GLY A 97 6.58 8.26 -5.14
CA GLY A 97 6.40 6.91 -4.64
C GLY A 97 6.43 5.86 -5.76
N ASN A 98 6.30 4.63 -5.34
CA ASN A 98 6.02 3.53 -6.23
C ASN A 98 4.53 3.21 -6.13
N SER A 99 3.92 2.70 -7.15
CA SER A 99 2.57 2.18 -7.10
C SER A 99 2.59 0.66 -7.07
N VAL A 100 1.68 0.09 -6.30
CA VAL A 100 1.51 -1.35 -6.18
C VAL A 100 0.20 -1.74 -6.85
N GLN A 101 0.27 -2.61 -7.83
CA GLN A 101 -0.88 -3.11 -8.58
C GLN A 101 -0.95 -4.64 -8.43
N LEU A 102 -2.08 -5.15 -7.98
CA LEU A 102 -2.38 -6.58 -7.93
C LEU A 102 -3.27 -6.95 -9.12
N ARG A 103 -2.91 -8.01 -9.85
CA ARG A 103 -3.70 -8.52 -10.98
C ARG A 103 -4.12 -7.42 -11.98
N GLY A 104 -3.25 -6.44 -12.23
CA GLY A 104 -3.53 -5.32 -13.13
C GLY A 104 -4.58 -4.30 -12.65
N MET A 105 -5.12 -4.46 -11.44
CA MET A 105 -6.01 -3.49 -10.82
C MET A 105 -5.24 -2.21 -10.48
N SER A 106 -5.89 -1.07 -10.53
CA SER A 106 -5.27 0.21 -10.20
C SER A 106 -4.79 0.24 -8.75
N THR A 107 -3.82 1.08 -8.47
CA THR A 107 -3.19 1.20 -7.15
C THR A 107 -4.18 1.45 -6.02
N ASN A 108 -5.20 2.27 -6.26
CA ASN A 108 -6.28 2.58 -5.30
C ASN A 108 -7.35 1.47 -5.17
N HIS A 109 -7.18 0.34 -5.86
CA HIS A 109 -8.00 -0.87 -5.70
C HIS A 109 -7.33 -1.94 -4.84
N THR A 110 -6.11 -1.69 -4.37
CA THR A 110 -5.35 -2.57 -3.49
C THR A 110 -5.24 -1.93 -2.11
N LEU A 111 -5.87 -2.55 -1.12
CA LEU A 111 -5.84 -2.06 0.25
C LEU A 111 -4.54 -2.47 0.94
N ILE A 112 -3.85 -1.50 1.56
CA ILE A 112 -2.68 -1.75 2.39
C ILE A 112 -3.02 -1.59 3.86
N LEU A 113 -2.63 -2.57 4.65
CA LEU A 113 -2.84 -2.62 6.09
C LEU A 113 -1.52 -2.84 6.83
N VAL A 114 -1.45 -2.39 8.07
CA VAL A 114 -0.43 -2.78 9.06
C VAL A 114 -1.16 -3.30 10.29
N ASP A 115 -0.93 -4.56 10.66
CA ASP A 115 -1.66 -5.28 11.71
C ASP A 115 -3.18 -5.19 11.53
N GLY A 116 -3.65 -5.24 10.29
CA GLY A 116 -5.06 -5.06 9.95
C GLY A 116 -5.60 -3.63 10.09
N LYS A 117 -4.75 -2.63 10.38
CA LYS A 117 -5.10 -1.21 10.48
C LYS A 117 -4.89 -0.52 9.13
N ARG A 118 -5.86 0.25 8.66
CA ARG A 118 -5.69 1.13 7.49
C ARG A 118 -4.69 2.23 7.81
N ILE A 119 -3.87 2.59 6.85
CA ILE A 119 -2.89 3.67 6.99
C ILE A 119 -3.44 4.92 6.28
N ALA A 120 -3.29 6.09 6.90
CA ALA A 120 -3.58 7.36 6.25
C ALA A 120 -2.63 7.56 5.07
N GLY A 121 -3.17 7.80 3.89
CA GLY A 121 -2.42 7.90 2.66
C GLY A 121 -3.00 8.90 1.68
N GLU A 122 -2.31 9.11 0.57
CA GLU A 122 -2.81 9.94 -0.51
C GLU A 122 -3.98 9.28 -1.23
N ASP A 123 -5.02 10.06 -1.48
CA ASP A 123 -6.25 9.63 -2.14
C ASP A 123 -6.18 9.70 -3.67
N ALA A 124 -5.06 10.08 -4.26
CA ALA A 124 -4.96 10.19 -5.72
C ALA A 124 -4.67 8.84 -6.37
N ALA A 125 -5.38 8.51 -7.42
CA ALA A 125 -5.30 7.22 -8.15
C ALA A 125 -3.88 6.77 -8.56
N ASN A 126 -2.95 7.72 -8.69
CA ASN A 126 -1.57 7.46 -9.13
C ASN A 126 -0.53 7.51 -8.00
N THR A 127 -0.92 7.81 -6.76
CA THR A 127 0.00 8.00 -5.62
C THR A 127 -0.43 7.26 -4.37
N THR A 128 -1.59 6.62 -4.41
CA THR A 128 -2.17 5.86 -3.29
C THR A 128 -1.29 4.66 -2.93
N ASN A 129 -1.30 4.30 -1.68
CA ASN A 129 -0.75 3.10 -1.04
C ASN A 129 0.78 2.92 -1.02
N ALA A 130 1.50 3.25 -2.08
CA ALA A 130 2.93 2.99 -2.15
C ALA A 130 3.76 3.77 -1.12
N TYR A 131 3.29 4.95 -0.78
CA TYR A 131 3.94 5.80 0.21
C TYR A 131 3.86 5.20 1.62
N ALA A 132 2.80 4.45 1.91
CA ALA A 132 2.62 3.75 3.17
C ALA A 132 3.70 2.67 3.38
N LEU A 133 3.98 1.87 2.35
CA LEU A 133 4.94 0.77 2.42
C LEU A 133 6.39 1.22 2.65
N GLN A 134 6.75 2.40 2.17
CA GLN A 134 8.10 2.94 2.38
C GLN A 134 8.36 3.40 3.82
N ARG A 135 7.32 3.53 4.65
CA ARG A 135 7.40 3.97 6.05
C ARG A 135 7.42 2.82 7.04
N LEU A 136 7.51 1.60 6.57
CA LEU A 136 7.60 0.43 7.43
C LEU A 136 9.05 -0.04 7.51
N ASN A 137 9.47 -0.39 8.71
CA ASN A 137 10.80 -0.95 8.92
C ASN A 137 10.73 -2.48 8.80
N VAL A 138 11.57 -3.05 7.93
CA VAL A 138 11.59 -4.51 7.73
C VAL A 138 12.04 -5.29 8.97
N SER A 139 12.79 -4.68 9.88
CA SER A 139 13.22 -5.34 11.12
C SER A 139 12.09 -5.61 12.09
N ASP A 140 10.97 -4.88 11.97
CA ASP A 140 9.78 -5.06 12.80
C ASP A 140 8.74 -6.02 12.17
N ILE A 141 8.99 -6.52 10.98
CA ILE A 141 8.03 -7.35 10.26
C ILE A 141 8.18 -8.82 10.67
N ASP A 142 7.06 -9.45 11.05
CA ASP A 142 6.94 -10.89 11.19
C ASP A 142 6.69 -11.57 9.84
N ARG A 143 5.75 -11.01 9.07
CA ARG A 143 5.40 -11.47 7.72
C ARG A 143 4.59 -10.43 6.96
N ILE A 144 4.52 -10.62 5.64
CA ILE A 144 3.61 -9.87 4.76
C ILE A 144 2.63 -10.88 4.17
N GLU A 145 1.34 -10.60 4.34
CA GLU A 145 0.26 -11.41 3.79
C GLU A 145 -0.34 -10.69 2.58
N ILE A 146 -0.43 -11.36 1.45
CA ILE A 146 -0.98 -10.85 0.19
C ILE A 146 -2.18 -11.72 -0.17
N VAL A 147 -3.37 -11.13 -0.16
CA VAL A 147 -4.62 -11.79 -0.56
C VAL A 147 -5.11 -11.17 -1.85
N ARG A 148 -5.29 -11.98 -2.88
CA ARG A 148 -5.68 -11.54 -4.23
C ARG A 148 -7.17 -11.79 -4.45
N GLY A 149 -7.81 -10.87 -5.18
CA GLY A 149 -9.24 -10.94 -5.46
C GLY A 149 -10.11 -10.14 -4.48
N PRO A 150 -11.45 -10.20 -4.63
CA PRO A 150 -12.36 -9.33 -3.92
C PRO A 150 -12.34 -9.57 -2.40
N SER A 151 -11.97 -8.57 -1.65
CA SER A 151 -11.88 -8.60 -0.18
C SER A 151 -12.76 -7.52 0.48
N SER A 152 -13.61 -6.84 -0.31
CA SER A 152 -14.51 -5.79 0.19
C SER A 152 -15.56 -6.30 1.17
N SER A 153 -15.91 -7.59 1.14
CA SER A 153 -16.84 -8.19 2.11
C SER A 153 -16.33 -8.16 3.56
N LEU A 154 -15.02 -8.05 3.77
CA LEU A 154 -14.43 -7.92 5.10
C LEU A 154 -13.88 -6.51 5.36
N TYR A 155 -13.28 -5.90 4.34
CA TYR A 155 -12.52 -4.67 4.50
C TYR A 155 -13.22 -3.43 3.93
N GLY A 156 -14.31 -3.59 3.17
CA GLY A 156 -15.03 -2.46 2.55
C GLY A 156 -14.29 -1.85 1.37
N SER A 157 -14.39 -0.55 1.22
CA SER A 157 -13.76 0.21 0.13
C SER A 157 -12.27 -0.07 -0.04
N ASP A 158 -11.77 0.03 -1.28
CA ASP A 158 -10.38 -0.07 -1.71
C ASP A 158 -9.81 -1.50 -1.79
N ALA A 159 -10.56 -2.52 -1.34
CA ALA A 159 -10.16 -3.92 -1.37
C ALA A 159 -10.76 -4.69 -2.57
N MET A 160 -10.89 -4.05 -3.74
CA MET A 160 -11.43 -4.66 -4.96
C MET A 160 -10.45 -5.65 -5.59
N GLY A 161 -9.18 -5.30 -5.67
CA GLY A 161 -8.11 -6.11 -6.26
C GLY A 161 -7.43 -7.05 -5.28
N GLY A 162 -7.52 -6.74 -4.00
CA GLY A 162 -6.94 -7.51 -2.92
C GLY A 162 -6.45 -6.67 -1.75
N VAL A 163 -5.76 -7.34 -0.84
CA VAL A 163 -5.22 -6.76 0.40
C VAL A 163 -3.77 -7.17 0.57
N ILE A 164 -2.92 -6.22 0.93
CA ILE A 164 -1.57 -6.45 1.42
C ILE A 164 -1.54 -6.04 2.89
N ASN A 165 -1.28 -6.97 3.77
CA ASN A 165 -1.23 -6.72 5.20
C ASN A 165 0.17 -7.03 5.75
N VAL A 166 0.82 -6.03 6.29
CA VAL A 166 2.12 -6.16 6.94
C VAL A 166 1.86 -6.45 8.42
N ILE A 167 2.27 -7.62 8.88
CA ILE A 167 2.13 -8.04 10.27
C ILE A 167 3.43 -7.76 11.01
N THR A 168 3.34 -6.98 12.08
CA THR A 168 4.50 -6.66 12.93
C THR A 168 4.77 -7.76 13.95
N ARG A 169 6.01 -7.81 14.43
CA ARG A 169 6.41 -8.78 15.44
C ARG A 169 5.77 -8.47 16.79
N VAL A 170 5.46 -9.53 17.53
CA VAL A 170 5.10 -9.43 18.95
C VAL A 170 6.31 -9.85 19.78
N PRO A 171 6.84 -8.98 20.65
CA PRO A 171 8.02 -9.29 21.46
C PRO A 171 7.71 -10.45 22.43
N LYS A 172 8.58 -11.47 22.44
CA LYS A 172 8.43 -12.63 23.33
C LYS A 172 9.58 -12.75 24.34
N LYS A 173 10.77 -12.39 23.93
CA LYS A 173 12.00 -12.49 24.74
C LYS A 173 12.78 -11.18 24.62
N ALA A 174 13.52 -10.84 25.69
CA ALA A 174 14.45 -9.73 25.62
C ALA A 174 15.53 -9.99 24.56
N GLY A 175 15.82 -8.98 23.76
CA GLY A 175 16.80 -9.08 22.68
C GLY A 175 16.69 -7.90 21.73
N GLY A 176 17.59 -7.85 20.76
CA GLY A 176 17.54 -6.79 19.77
C GLY A 176 18.38 -7.12 18.56
N THR A 177 18.08 -6.44 17.47
CA THR A 177 18.87 -6.45 16.25
C THR A 177 19.25 -5.04 15.87
N PHE A 178 20.46 -4.87 15.39
CA PHE A 178 20.93 -3.64 14.79
C PHE A 178 21.52 -3.96 13.42
N GLY A 179 21.22 -3.12 12.44
CA GLY A 179 21.73 -3.29 11.10
C GLY A 179 22.07 -1.96 10.44
N VAL A 180 23.04 -2.03 9.54
CA VAL A 180 23.41 -0.93 8.65
C VAL A 180 23.43 -1.47 7.23
N SER A 181 22.68 -0.82 6.35
CA SER A 181 22.71 -1.05 4.91
C SER A 181 23.31 0.17 4.24
N THR A 182 24.29 -0.03 3.37
CA THR A 182 24.91 1.05 2.60
C THR A 182 25.08 0.64 1.14
N GLY A 183 24.86 1.57 0.24
CA GLY A 183 24.94 1.35 -1.20
C GLY A 183 24.91 2.64 -2.00
N THR A 184 24.74 2.52 -3.30
CA THR A 184 24.66 3.68 -4.20
C THR A 184 23.47 4.59 -3.89
N LEU A 185 22.37 4.02 -3.39
CA LEU A 185 21.14 4.75 -3.04
C LEU A 185 21.25 5.51 -1.72
N GLY A 186 22.20 5.16 -0.85
CA GLY A 186 22.37 5.81 0.44
C GLY A 186 22.75 4.86 1.56
N THR A 187 22.39 5.24 2.78
CA THR A 187 22.64 4.48 4.00
C THR A 187 21.35 4.39 4.81
N SER A 188 21.05 3.21 5.33
CA SER A 188 19.98 2.96 6.27
C SER A 188 20.55 2.33 7.54
N GLU A 189 20.30 2.96 8.67
CA GLU A 189 20.59 2.45 10.00
C GLU A 189 19.27 2.06 10.63
N TYR A 190 19.14 0.84 11.13
CA TYR A 190 17.89 0.38 11.74
C TYR A 190 18.20 -0.47 12.95
N GLY A 191 17.31 -0.42 13.91
CA GLY A 191 17.40 -1.19 15.12
C GLY A 191 16.04 -1.52 15.69
N ASN A 192 15.96 -2.71 16.25
CA ASN A 192 14.82 -3.18 17.01
C ASN A 192 15.32 -3.65 18.37
N PHE A 193 14.60 -3.30 19.41
CA PHE A 193 14.90 -3.71 20.78
C PHE A 193 13.62 -4.19 21.47
N ASP A 194 13.62 -5.46 21.83
CA ASP A 194 12.58 -6.11 22.62
C ASP A 194 13.01 -6.14 24.07
N PHE A 195 12.26 -5.50 24.95
CA PHE A 195 12.56 -5.48 26.39
C PHE A 195 12.22 -6.82 27.08
N GLY A 196 11.56 -7.73 26.36
CA GLY A 196 11.05 -8.98 26.90
C GLY A 196 9.83 -8.76 27.80
N LYS A 197 9.48 -9.79 28.57
CA LYS A 197 8.36 -9.75 29.50
C LYS A 197 8.80 -9.28 30.87
N HIS A 198 8.29 -8.16 31.32
CA HIS A 198 8.44 -7.61 32.67
C HIS A 198 7.11 -7.64 33.40
N GLY A 199 6.93 -8.62 34.29
CA GLY A 199 5.63 -8.94 34.88
C GLY A 199 4.63 -9.33 33.79
N ARG A 200 3.59 -8.50 33.61
CA ARG A 200 2.55 -8.70 32.59
C ARG A 200 2.74 -7.87 31.33
N TRP A 201 3.78 -7.05 31.26
CA TRP A 201 4.09 -6.18 30.13
C TRP A 201 5.14 -6.80 29.21
N SER A 202 4.91 -6.65 27.91
CA SER A 202 5.90 -6.92 26.86
C SER A 202 5.99 -5.68 25.97
N THR A 203 7.18 -5.11 25.81
CA THR A 203 7.37 -3.86 25.08
C THR A 203 8.51 -4.01 24.08
N SER A 204 8.35 -3.42 22.90
CA SER A 204 9.39 -3.29 21.88
C SER A 204 9.46 -1.86 21.35
N ILE A 205 10.63 -1.48 20.92
CA ILE A 205 10.88 -0.26 20.15
C ILE A 205 11.63 -0.62 18.88
N ASP A 206 11.20 -0.04 17.78
CA ASP A 206 11.83 -0.13 16.49
C ASP A 206 12.15 1.26 15.96
N ALA A 207 13.33 1.45 15.39
CA ALA A 207 13.76 2.73 14.84
C ALA A 207 14.56 2.55 13.57
N ARG A 208 14.35 3.45 12.59
CA ARG A 208 15.09 3.51 11.34
C ARG A 208 15.48 4.94 11.00
N LEU A 209 16.73 5.10 10.60
CA LEU A 209 17.26 6.33 10.04
C LEU A 209 17.79 6.03 8.64
N GLU A 210 17.16 6.59 7.62
CA GLU A 210 17.56 6.43 6.23
C GLU A 210 18.09 7.77 5.69
N ARG A 211 19.24 7.72 5.05
CA ARG A 211 19.84 8.85 4.31
C ARG A 211 19.96 8.45 2.85
N ARG A 212 19.14 9.04 2.00
CA ARG A 212 19.19 8.84 0.54
C ARG A 212 20.16 9.79 -0.11
N ARG A 213 21.01 9.25 -0.98
CA ARG A 213 21.88 10.02 -1.87
C ARG A 213 21.14 10.38 -3.16
N PRO A 214 21.47 11.52 -3.80
CA PRO A 214 20.92 11.85 -5.09
C PRO A 214 21.43 10.88 -6.15
N ILE A 215 20.50 10.37 -6.97
CA ILE A 215 20.84 9.70 -8.22
C ILE A 215 20.71 10.72 -9.34
N ASN A 216 21.80 10.89 -10.07
CA ASN A 216 21.86 11.80 -11.19
C ASN A 216 21.50 11.04 -12.47
N SER A 217 20.54 11.51 -13.22
CA SER A 217 20.20 10.97 -14.53
C SER A 217 20.16 12.07 -15.56
N PHE A 218 20.75 11.83 -16.71
CA PHE A 218 20.59 12.68 -17.88
C PHE A 218 19.36 12.21 -18.65
N VAL A 219 18.57 13.17 -19.11
CA VAL A 219 17.43 12.94 -19.98
C VAL A 219 17.72 13.63 -21.31
N HIS A 220 17.85 12.82 -22.36
CA HIS A 220 17.89 13.32 -23.73
C HIS A 220 16.64 12.82 -24.44
N SER A 221 15.82 13.72 -24.95
CA SER A 221 14.64 13.34 -25.72
C SER A 221 14.49 14.24 -26.94
N VAL A 222 14.09 13.61 -28.04
CA VAL A 222 13.75 14.29 -29.28
C VAL A 222 12.26 14.10 -29.51
N SER A 223 11.49 15.19 -29.62
CA SER A 223 10.06 15.11 -29.91
C SER A 223 9.83 14.74 -31.38
N ASP A 224 8.61 14.26 -31.72
CA ASP A 224 8.19 13.97 -33.11
C ASP A 224 8.33 15.18 -34.07
N ARG A 225 8.48 16.38 -33.52
CA ARG A 225 8.73 17.63 -34.27
C ARG A 225 10.20 18.02 -34.24
N GLY A 226 11.08 17.16 -33.79
CA GLY A 226 12.52 17.39 -33.74
C GLY A 226 13.00 18.32 -32.62
N ALA A 227 12.13 18.74 -31.67
CA ALA A 227 12.57 19.52 -30.51
C ALA A 227 13.41 18.66 -29.59
N ILE A 228 14.58 19.10 -29.23
CA ILE A 228 15.52 18.41 -28.36
C ILE A 228 15.33 18.92 -26.94
N THR A 229 15.19 18.00 -26.00
CA THR A 229 15.23 18.30 -24.56
C THR A 229 16.42 17.60 -23.96
N ASP A 230 17.38 18.35 -23.49
CA ASP A 230 18.48 17.88 -22.68
C ASP A 230 18.22 18.26 -21.23
N GLY A 231 18.26 17.30 -20.36
CA GLY A 231 17.93 17.53 -18.97
C GLY A 231 18.81 16.76 -18.01
N TYR A 232 18.85 17.27 -16.81
CA TYR A 232 19.49 16.65 -15.67
C TYR A 232 18.45 16.50 -14.56
N ASN A 233 18.24 15.28 -14.12
CA ASN A 233 17.35 14.99 -13.01
C ASN A 233 18.18 14.42 -11.85
N ARG A 234 18.07 15.06 -10.71
CA ARG A 234 18.57 14.55 -9.45
C ARG A 234 17.39 13.96 -8.67
N SER A 235 17.36 12.65 -8.54
CA SER A 235 16.29 11.95 -7.82
C SER A 235 16.19 12.41 -6.37
N MET A 236 15.04 12.14 -5.75
CA MET A 236 14.80 12.48 -4.35
C MET A 236 15.91 11.98 -3.43
N TYR A 237 16.51 12.89 -2.69
CA TYR A 237 17.53 12.66 -1.68
C TYR A 237 17.19 13.39 -0.39
N GLY A 238 17.76 12.94 0.72
CA GLY A 238 17.47 13.53 2.03
C GLY A 238 17.40 12.47 3.11
N MET A 239 16.54 12.70 4.09
CA MET A 239 16.49 11.89 5.31
C MET A 239 15.07 11.46 5.64
N ARG A 240 14.93 10.20 6.07
CA ARG A 240 13.74 9.63 6.69
C ARG A 240 14.06 9.10 8.08
N LYS A 241 13.18 9.34 9.03
CA LYS A 241 13.24 8.83 10.40
C LYS A 241 11.93 8.14 10.70
N LEU A 242 11.97 6.93 11.21
CA LEU A 242 10.81 6.15 11.61
C LEU A 242 11.03 5.62 13.01
N ILE A 243 9.98 5.62 13.82
CA ILE A 243 9.95 5.02 15.16
C ILE A 243 8.60 4.33 15.30
N HIS A 244 8.63 3.08 15.76
CA HIS A 244 7.46 2.32 16.18
C HIS A 244 7.70 1.82 17.60
N LEU A 245 6.71 1.98 18.45
CA LEU A 245 6.69 1.45 19.81
C LEU A 245 5.43 0.60 19.97
N ALA A 246 5.61 -0.65 20.35
CA ALA A 246 4.53 -1.55 20.70
C ALA A 246 4.65 -2.00 22.15
N SER A 247 3.54 -1.96 22.88
CA SER A 247 3.48 -2.43 24.26
C SER A 247 2.20 -3.23 24.49
N GLN A 248 2.34 -4.41 25.09
CA GLN A 248 1.23 -5.32 25.36
C GLN A 248 1.19 -5.68 26.82
N TYR A 249 0.01 -5.61 27.43
CA TYR A 249 -0.30 -6.08 28.77
C TYR A 249 -1.10 -7.39 28.69
N ASP A 250 -0.59 -8.46 29.30
CA ASP A 250 -1.25 -9.76 29.41
C ASP A 250 -1.97 -9.88 30.76
N PHE A 251 -3.30 -10.03 30.73
CA PHE A 251 -4.10 -10.15 31.97
C PHE A 251 -3.89 -11.48 32.70
N GLU A 252 -3.33 -12.48 32.02
CA GLU A 252 -3.05 -13.82 32.56
C GLU A 252 -4.29 -14.52 33.14
N ASN A 253 -5.46 -14.21 32.60
CA ASN A 253 -6.71 -14.82 32.98
C ASN A 253 -7.05 -16.01 32.05
N THR A 254 -8.12 -16.73 32.36
CA THR A 254 -8.59 -17.90 31.58
C THR A 254 -8.90 -17.55 30.13
N ASN A 255 -9.28 -16.32 29.85
CA ASN A 255 -9.62 -15.83 28.51
C ASN A 255 -8.41 -15.30 27.75
N LYS A 256 -7.20 -15.39 28.30
CA LYS A 256 -5.96 -14.89 27.68
C LYS A 256 -6.10 -13.45 27.14
N ASN A 257 -6.76 -12.59 27.94
CA ASN A 257 -7.02 -11.22 27.54
C ASN A 257 -5.72 -10.43 27.43
N LYS A 258 -5.68 -9.54 26.44
CA LYS A 258 -4.55 -8.69 26.15
C LYS A 258 -5.02 -7.28 25.87
N LEU A 259 -4.20 -6.31 26.27
CA LEU A 259 -4.36 -4.92 25.90
C LEU A 259 -3.07 -4.46 25.23
N ARG A 260 -3.16 -4.08 23.94
CA ARG A 260 -2.00 -3.65 23.14
C ARG A 260 -2.12 -2.18 22.80
N PHE A 261 -0.98 -1.49 22.87
CA PHE A 261 -0.80 -0.09 22.47
C PHE A 261 0.29 -0.05 21.40
N ASP A 262 0.03 0.66 20.30
CA ASP A 262 1.05 0.97 19.29
C ASP A 262 1.12 2.48 19.09
N ILE A 263 2.34 2.99 18.92
CA ILE A 263 2.64 4.37 18.60
C ILE A 263 3.61 4.40 17.43
N ASP A 264 3.22 5.08 16.37
CA ASP A 264 4.02 5.26 15.16
C ASP A 264 4.36 6.73 14.96
N TYR A 265 5.61 7.01 14.61
CA TYR A 265 6.06 8.32 14.20
C TYR A 265 7.00 8.23 13.02
N GLY A 266 6.75 9.02 12.00
CA GLY A 266 7.60 9.13 10.82
C GLY A 266 7.84 10.59 10.43
N LYS A 267 9.07 10.92 10.07
CA LYS A 267 9.44 12.22 9.52
C LYS A 267 10.37 12.07 8.34
N GLU A 268 10.04 12.78 7.27
CA GLU A 268 10.78 12.78 6.01
C GLU A 268 11.11 14.21 5.59
N ASN A 269 12.37 14.43 5.25
CA ASN A 269 12.85 15.66 4.67
C ASN A 269 13.62 15.29 3.39
N PHE A 270 12.94 15.38 2.26
CA PHE A 270 13.52 15.08 0.96
C PHE A 270 13.60 16.31 0.08
N ARG A 271 14.50 16.27 -0.89
CA ARG A 271 14.65 17.26 -1.93
C ARG A 271 14.81 16.57 -3.28
N SER A 272 14.27 17.19 -4.32
CA SER A 272 14.48 16.80 -5.72
C SER A 272 14.94 18.04 -6.49
N ASP A 273 15.96 17.89 -7.32
CA ASP A 273 16.43 18.92 -8.21
C ASP A 273 16.23 18.47 -9.66
N TYR A 274 15.78 19.39 -10.49
CA TYR A 274 15.57 19.16 -11.91
C TYR A 274 16.07 20.36 -12.70
N ALA A 275 16.87 20.09 -13.73
CA ALA A 275 17.29 21.09 -14.68
C ALA A 275 17.07 20.59 -16.10
N ASP A 276 16.43 21.35 -16.95
CA ASP A 276 16.32 21.06 -18.37
C ASP A 276 16.68 22.24 -19.24
N THR A 277 17.25 21.93 -20.39
CA THR A 277 17.50 22.89 -21.48
C THR A 277 16.63 22.44 -22.64
N GLN A 278 15.64 23.24 -23.02
CA GLN A 278 14.78 22.96 -24.17
C GLN A 278 15.20 23.82 -25.36
N SER A 279 15.52 23.21 -26.49
CA SER A 279 15.67 23.87 -27.77
C SER A 279 14.40 23.69 -28.60
N ASN A 280 13.77 24.77 -29.03
CA ASN A 280 12.67 24.73 -29.99
C ASN A 280 13.24 24.73 -31.41
N ILE A 281 12.90 23.74 -32.22
CA ILE A 281 13.23 23.71 -33.65
C ILE A 281 12.25 24.55 -34.43
N ALA A 282 12.81 25.23 -35.42
CA ALA A 282 12.09 26.08 -36.35
C ALA A 282 10.98 25.36 -37.11
N ARG A 283 9.84 26.03 -37.28
CA ARG A 283 8.86 25.65 -38.28
C ARG A 283 9.46 25.87 -39.67
N PRO A 284 9.20 25.00 -40.67
CA PRO A 284 9.62 25.24 -42.05
C PRO A 284 9.16 26.62 -42.52
N GLY A 285 10.11 27.46 -43.02
CA GLY A 285 9.84 28.81 -43.51
C GLY A 285 10.14 29.96 -42.55
N ASN A 286 10.51 29.73 -41.29
CA ASN A 286 10.98 30.77 -40.36
C ASN A 286 12.43 30.49 -39.91
N PRO A 287 13.27 31.53 -39.74
CA PRO A 287 14.61 31.34 -39.21
C PRO A 287 14.54 30.68 -37.83
N PRO A 288 15.51 29.83 -37.47
CA PRO A 288 15.50 29.11 -36.21
C PRO A 288 15.57 30.09 -35.03
N ASN A 289 14.43 30.33 -34.39
CA ASN A 289 14.38 31.02 -33.10
C ASN A 289 14.80 30.02 -32.02
N TRP A 290 16.10 29.91 -31.81
CA TRP A 290 16.67 29.18 -30.69
C TRP A 290 16.31 29.90 -29.40
N ARG A 291 15.16 29.57 -28.82
CA ARG A 291 14.88 29.90 -27.43
C ARG A 291 15.34 28.74 -26.57
N LEU A 292 16.56 28.84 -26.12
CA LEU A 292 17.04 28.03 -24.99
C LEU A 292 16.23 28.43 -23.76
N THR A 293 15.39 27.57 -23.31
CA THR A 293 14.67 27.74 -22.04
C THR A 293 15.35 26.84 -21.01
N ASN A 294 16.16 27.42 -20.14
CA ASN A 294 16.68 26.70 -18.98
C ASN A 294 15.64 26.72 -17.87
N LYS A 295 15.19 25.53 -17.47
CA LYS A 295 14.27 25.37 -16.34
C LYS A 295 15.01 24.66 -15.23
N ASN A 296 15.28 25.37 -14.17
CA ASN A 296 15.79 24.78 -12.94
C ASN A 296 14.67 24.75 -11.91
N LYS A 297 14.38 23.58 -11.39
CA LYS A 297 13.38 23.38 -10.35
C LYS A 297 14.03 22.70 -9.15
N ARG A 298 13.70 23.19 -7.97
CA ARG A 298 14.06 22.57 -6.71
C ARG A 298 12.78 22.36 -5.91
N GLU A 299 12.55 21.15 -5.44
CA GLU A 299 11.36 20.82 -4.68
C GLU A 299 11.75 20.15 -3.38
N TRP A 300 11.26 20.68 -2.28
CA TRP A 300 11.42 20.13 -0.94
C TRP A 300 10.12 19.45 -0.52
N PHE A 301 10.26 18.29 0.10
CA PHE A 301 9.17 17.51 0.65
C PHE A 301 9.42 17.29 2.14
N ASN A 302 8.56 17.86 2.96
CA ASN A 302 8.58 17.67 4.40
C ASN A 302 7.29 16.96 4.80
N ASN A 303 7.40 15.68 5.14
CA ASN A 303 6.24 14.88 5.51
C ASN A 303 6.38 14.40 6.95
N GLU A 304 5.24 14.33 7.64
CA GLU A 304 5.16 13.82 9.00
C GLU A 304 3.97 12.89 9.12
N SER A 305 4.19 11.71 9.70
CA SER A 305 3.14 10.72 9.97
C SER A 305 3.09 10.37 11.44
N ARG A 306 1.88 10.14 11.96
CA ARG A 306 1.64 9.74 13.33
C ARG A 306 0.59 8.65 13.36
N GLY A 307 0.75 7.68 14.24
CA GLY A 307 -0.20 6.62 14.50
C GLY A 307 -0.33 6.36 15.99
N LEU A 308 -1.56 6.07 16.40
CA LEU A 308 -1.87 5.60 17.76
C LEU A 308 -2.94 4.53 17.66
N SER A 309 -2.74 3.38 18.29
CA SER A 309 -3.78 2.37 18.39
C SER A 309 -3.86 1.76 19.77
N VAL A 310 -5.07 1.36 20.15
CA VAL A 310 -5.37 0.58 21.35
C VAL A 310 -6.24 -0.59 20.93
N GLU A 311 -5.81 -1.80 21.27
CA GLU A 311 -6.52 -3.04 20.98
C GLU A 311 -6.69 -3.86 22.24
N TYR A 312 -7.92 -4.25 22.53
CA TYR A 312 -8.26 -5.23 23.55
C TYR A 312 -8.72 -6.52 22.86
N SER A 313 -8.12 -7.63 23.20
CA SER A 313 -8.44 -8.94 22.61
C SER A 313 -8.44 -10.04 23.66
N GLY A 314 -9.16 -11.13 23.37
CA GLY A 314 -9.22 -12.29 24.23
C GLY A 314 -9.73 -13.51 23.50
N LYS A 315 -9.47 -14.69 24.07
CA LYS A 315 -9.86 -15.97 23.51
C LYS A 315 -10.41 -16.88 24.59
N THR A 316 -11.64 -17.34 24.38
CA THR A 316 -12.28 -18.39 25.20
C THR A 316 -12.27 -19.72 24.46
N LYS A 317 -12.88 -20.77 25.04
CA LYS A 317 -13.10 -22.03 24.31
C LYS A 317 -14.06 -21.88 23.12
N LYS A 318 -14.97 -20.90 23.18
CA LYS A 318 -16.04 -20.71 22.18
C LYS A 318 -15.87 -19.49 21.30
N ASN A 319 -15.08 -18.51 21.73
CA ASN A 319 -15.00 -17.20 21.08
C ASN A 319 -13.55 -16.70 21.01
N ASP A 320 -13.26 -15.95 19.95
CA ASP A 320 -12.04 -15.15 19.77
C ASP A 320 -12.48 -13.73 19.42
N TYR A 321 -12.32 -12.78 20.37
CA TYR A 321 -12.86 -11.45 20.24
C TYR A 321 -11.80 -10.36 20.27
N LYS A 322 -12.09 -9.25 19.58
CA LYS A 322 -11.23 -8.11 19.48
C LYS A 322 -12.04 -6.82 19.42
N PHE A 323 -11.63 -5.84 20.20
CA PHE A 323 -12.09 -4.45 20.09
C PHE A 323 -10.89 -3.55 19.90
N ARG A 324 -10.94 -2.64 18.92
CA ARG A 324 -9.83 -1.75 18.58
C ARG A 324 -10.29 -0.35 18.21
N THR A 325 -9.53 0.64 18.66
CA THR A 325 -9.61 1.99 18.11
C THR A 325 -8.22 2.46 17.69
N TYR A 326 -8.14 3.14 16.57
CA TYR A 326 -6.89 3.71 16.10
C TYR A 326 -7.10 5.02 15.35
N TYR A 327 -6.10 5.87 15.47
CA TYR A 327 -5.98 7.11 14.72
C TYR A 327 -4.63 7.16 14.03
N ASN A 328 -4.62 7.55 12.76
CA ASN A 328 -3.37 7.87 12.07
C ASN A 328 -3.54 9.09 11.18
N ASP A 329 -2.47 9.85 11.05
CA ASP A 329 -2.40 10.99 10.14
C ASP A 329 -1.11 11.02 9.32
N LEU A 330 -1.20 11.68 8.18
CA LEU A 330 -0.12 12.02 7.28
C LEU A 330 -0.23 13.48 6.90
N GLU A 331 0.73 14.28 7.30
CA GLU A 331 0.87 15.67 6.87
C GLU A 331 1.97 15.78 5.83
N LYS A 332 1.65 16.35 4.68
CA LYS A 332 2.56 16.55 3.55
C LYS A 332 2.70 18.04 3.27
N TYR A 333 3.94 18.43 3.04
CA TYR A 333 4.31 19.76 2.66
C TYR A 333 5.28 19.68 1.50
N SER A 334 4.95 20.32 0.37
CA SER A 334 5.88 20.51 -0.72
C SER A 334 6.11 21.99 -0.99
N HIS A 335 7.36 22.34 -1.25
CA HIS A 335 7.78 23.68 -1.63
C HIS A 335 8.60 23.59 -2.90
N LEU A 336 8.03 24.06 -3.98
CA LEU A 336 8.66 24.13 -5.30
C LEU A 336 9.22 25.54 -5.54
N VAL A 337 10.49 25.61 -5.92
CA VAL A 337 11.15 26.82 -6.39
C VAL A 337 11.52 26.64 -7.85
N ASN A 338 11.07 27.56 -8.70
CA ASN A 338 11.42 27.63 -10.11
C ASN A 338 12.53 28.68 -10.29
N ASP A 339 13.76 28.23 -10.42
CA ASP A 339 14.88 29.10 -10.81
C ASP A 339 14.93 29.12 -12.34
N ARG A 340 14.42 30.20 -12.94
CA ARG A 340 14.44 30.37 -14.38
C ARG A 340 15.49 31.37 -14.77
N VAL A 341 16.28 31.00 -15.78
CA VAL A 341 17.05 31.94 -16.56
C VAL A 341 16.31 32.12 -17.90
N LEU A 342 15.26 32.95 -17.90
CA LEU A 342 14.56 33.36 -19.10
C LEU A 342 14.72 34.87 -19.25
N PRO A 343 14.77 35.39 -20.49
CA PRO A 343 14.61 36.82 -20.68
C PRO A 343 13.26 37.27 -20.11
N PRO A 344 13.21 38.44 -19.46
CA PRO A 344 12.02 38.92 -18.77
C PRO A 344 10.88 39.11 -19.76
N ALA A 345 9.88 38.23 -19.69
CA ALA A 345 8.61 38.44 -20.35
C ALA A 345 7.54 38.41 -19.24
N PRO A 346 6.83 39.53 -18.98
CA PRO A 346 5.85 39.67 -17.90
C PRO A 346 4.76 38.58 -17.90
N ILE A 347 4.47 38.01 -19.09
CA ILE A 347 3.48 36.93 -19.27
C ILE A 347 3.91 35.62 -18.59
N TYR A 348 5.21 35.35 -18.48
CA TYR A 348 5.68 34.07 -17.92
C TYR A 348 5.68 34.06 -16.39
N ASP A 349 5.86 35.17 -15.72
CA ASP A 349 5.88 35.27 -14.27
C ASP A 349 4.48 35.07 -13.66
N SER A 350 3.42 35.44 -14.37
CA SER A 350 2.05 35.17 -13.97
C SER A 350 1.62 33.71 -14.17
N LEU A 351 2.20 33.03 -15.17
CA LEU A 351 1.88 31.67 -15.53
C LEU A 351 2.69 30.62 -14.72
N TYR A 352 3.84 31.03 -14.19
CA TYR A 352 4.72 30.17 -13.42
C TYR A 352 5.24 30.95 -12.22
N PRO A 353 4.62 30.77 -11.06
CA PRO A 353 5.11 31.43 -9.86
C PRO A 353 6.55 30.98 -9.58
N LYS A 354 7.37 31.94 -9.13
CA LYS A 354 8.73 31.66 -8.71
C LYS A 354 8.77 30.60 -7.62
N GLU A 355 7.76 30.59 -6.77
CA GLU A 355 7.61 29.64 -5.67
C GLU A 355 6.17 29.14 -5.61
N ASP A 356 6.01 27.86 -5.34
CA ASP A 356 4.72 27.21 -5.15
C ASP A 356 4.74 26.29 -3.93
N MET A 357 3.68 26.34 -3.11
CA MET A 357 3.57 25.57 -1.88
C MET A 357 2.28 24.79 -1.85
N ASP A 358 2.39 23.47 -1.66
CA ASP A 358 1.25 22.60 -1.38
C ASP A 358 1.32 22.02 0.04
N ARG A 359 0.16 22.01 0.70
CA ARG A 359 -0.04 21.34 1.98
C ARG A 359 -1.21 20.39 1.89
N ALA A 360 -1.06 19.22 2.50
CA ALA A 360 -2.09 18.22 2.58
C ALA A 360 -2.00 17.48 3.93
N LYS A 361 -3.13 17.28 4.58
CA LYS A 361 -3.26 16.47 5.80
C LYS A 361 -4.35 15.44 5.60
N TYR A 362 -3.97 14.18 5.66
CA TYR A 362 -4.86 13.03 5.67
C TYR A 362 -4.97 12.50 7.08
N SER A 363 -6.16 12.19 7.55
CA SER A 363 -6.33 11.53 8.83
C SER A 363 -7.46 10.51 8.77
N THR A 364 -7.25 9.41 9.48
CA THR A 364 -8.21 8.31 9.57
C THR A 364 -8.37 7.95 11.05
N TRP A 365 -9.60 7.92 11.51
CA TRP A 365 -9.97 7.38 12.82
C TRP A 365 -10.94 6.23 12.64
N VAL A 366 -10.66 5.10 13.27
CA VAL A 366 -11.48 3.90 13.21
C VAL A 366 -11.76 3.38 14.61
N VAL A 367 -12.98 2.92 14.80
CA VAL A 367 -13.41 2.12 15.94
C VAL A 367 -14.03 0.85 15.39
N GLU A 368 -13.53 -0.30 15.78
CA GLU A 368 -14.04 -1.59 15.30
C GLU A 368 -14.11 -2.63 16.41
N GLY A 369 -15.09 -3.52 16.30
CA GLY A 369 -15.25 -4.69 17.14
C GLY A 369 -15.54 -5.91 16.30
N GLN A 370 -14.99 -7.05 16.71
CA GLN A 370 -15.15 -8.33 16.03
C GLN A 370 -15.23 -9.45 17.05
N ASP A 371 -16.05 -10.45 16.75
CA ASP A 371 -16.06 -11.72 17.46
C ASP A 371 -16.11 -12.88 16.46
N THR A 372 -15.37 -13.94 16.75
CA THR A 372 -15.43 -15.23 16.04
C THR A 372 -15.93 -16.29 16.98
N MET A 373 -17.12 -16.80 16.71
CA MET A 373 -17.76 -17.86 17.47
C MET A 373 -17.46 -19.22 16.84
N TYR A 374 -16.96 -20.15 17.65
CA TYR A 374 -16.75 -21.56 17.26
C TYR A 374 -18.01 -22.37 17.56
N ILE A 375 -18.70 -22.84 16.51
CA ILE A 375 -19.97 -23.56 16.61
C ILE A 375 -19.75 -25.01 16.16
N GLY A 376 -19.71 -25.93 17.13
CA GLY A 376 -19.28 -27.30 16.89
C GLY A 376 -17.85 -27.37 16.37
N ASP A 377 -17.58 -28.35 15.51
CA ASP A 377 -16.29 -28.56 14.88
C ASP A 377 -16.27 -28.04 13.42
N SER A 378 -17.41 -27.51 12.94
CA SER A 378 -17.64 -27.24 11.52
C SER A 378 -17.72 -25.76 11.16
N HIS A 379 -18.02 -24.87 12.11
CA HIS A 379 -18.27 -23.45 11.80
C HIS A 379 -17.44 -22.52 12.67
N ASN A 380 -16.75 -21.57 12.00
CA ASN A 380 -16.13 -20.43 12.63
C ASN A 380 -16.83 -19.16 12.13
N LEU A 381 -17.87 -18.73 12.87
CA LEU A 381 -18.70 -17.59 12.52
C LEU A 381 -18.06 -16.30 13.02
N THR A 382 -17.53 -15.50 12.11
CA THR A 382 -16.95 -14.19 12.39
C THR A 382 -17.94 -13.10 12.05
N TYR A 383 -18.20 -12.18 12.97
CA TYR A 383 -19.02 -11.00 12.74
C TYR A 383 -18.42 -9.78 13.42
N GLY A 384 -18.74 -8.61 12.91
CA GLY A 384 -18.19 -7.39 13.47
C GLY A 384 -18.84 -6.11 12.95
N GLY A 385 -18.41 -5.01 13.54
CA GLY A 385 -18.82 -3.66 13.19
C GLY A 385 -17.64 -2.71 13.13
N GLU A 386 -17.75 -1.69 12.30
CA GLU A 386 -16.73 -0.68 12.08
C GLU A 386 -17.38 0.71 11.95
N PHE A 387 -16.85 1.69 12.68
CA PHE A 387 -17.02 3.10 12.39
C PHE A 387 -15.70 3.64 11.87
N ARG A 388 -15.74 4.39 10.77
CA ARG A 388 -14.57 5.02 10.18
C ARG A 388 -14.84 6.47 9.81
N ARG A 389 -13.93 7.36 10.20
CA ARG A 389 -13.89 8.76 9.78
C ARG A 389 -12.62 9.03 9.01
N VAL A 390 -12.76 9.46 7.77
CA VAL A 390 -11.65 9.95 6.94
C VAL A 390 -11.78 11.46 6.81
N LYS A 391 -10.68 12.19 6.99
CA LYS A 391 -10.62 13.63 6.80
C LYS A 391 -9.43 13.97 5.91
N TYR A 392 -9.67 14.83 4.95
CA TYR A 392 -8.64 15.45 4.14
C TYR A 392 -8.72 16.96 4.25
N ALA A 393 -7.59 17.61 4.52
CA ALA A 393 -7.42 19.06 4.47
C ALA A 393 -6.26 19.38 3.54
N GLY A 394 -6.47 20.26 2.56
CA GLY A 394 -5.40 20.55 1.60
C GLY A 394 -5.62 21.80 0.76
N THR A 395 -4.52 22.31 0.24
CA THR A 395 -4.48 23.48 -0.66
C THR A 395 -5.15 23.18 -1.99
N ARG A 396 -5.14 21.91 -2.43
CA ARG A 396 -5.79 21.48 -3.68
C ARG A 396 -7.32 21.50 -3.64
N LEU A 397 -7.92 21.72 -2.47
CA LEU A 397 -9.36 21.92 -2.31
C LEU A 397 -9.76 23.40 -2.34
N GLY A 398 -8.79 24.31 -2.21
CA GLY A 398 -9.03 25.74 -2.05
C GLY A 398 -9.33 26.49 -3.33
N GLY A 399 -8.93 25.97 -4.48
CA GLY A 399 -9.05 26.64 -5.77
C GLY A 399 -8.14 27.86 -5.94
N SER A 400 -7.10 27.98 -5.12
CA SER A 400 -6.11 29.06 -5.26
C SER A 400 -5.18 28.80 -6.44
N PRO A 401 -4.76 29.83 -7.17
CA PRO A 401 -3.68 29.70 -8.15
C PRO A 401 -2.38 29.23 -7.51
N ALA A 402 -1.44 28.76 -8.33
CA ALA A 402 -0.11 28.39 -7.85
C ALA A 402 0.57 29.56 -7.16
N GLY A 403 1.29 29.30 -6.05
CA GLY A 403 1.97 30.32 -5.25
C GLY A 403 2.09 29.91 -3.77
N MET A 404 2.59 30.83 -2.95
CA MET A 404 2.91 30.56 -1.54
C MET A 404 1.68 30.62 -0.60
N ASN A 405 0.67 31.42 -0.95
CA ASN A 405 -0.47 31.74 -0.07
C ASN A 405 -1.76 31.05 -0.54
N LYS A 406 -1.74 29.72 -0.61
CA LYS A 406 -2.91 28.95 -1.03
C LYS A 406 -3.87 28.73 0.15
N VAL A 407 -5.17 28.84 -0.15
CA VAL A 407 -6.24 28.55 0.80
C VAL A 407 -6.35 27.04 1.03
N MET A 408 -6.35 26.62 2.28
CA MET A 408 -6.65 25.24 2.65
C MET A 408 -8.15 25.09 2.93
N LYS A 409 -8.75 24.04 2.39
CA LYS A 409 -10.10 23.58 2.77
C LYS A 409 -10.03 22.16 3.31
N SER A 410 -11.07 21.76 4.02
CA SER A 410 -11.12 20.46 4.68
C SER A 410 -12.51 19.84 4.55
N TYR A 411 -12.55 18.55 4.22
CA TYR A 411 -13.75 17.73 4.19
C TYR A 411 -13.54 16.47 4.99
N LYS A 412 -14.64 15.89 5.46
CA LYS A 412 -14.66 14.61 6.18
C LYS A 412 -15.77 13.72 5.63
N VAL A 413 -15.54 12.43 5.71
CA VAL A 413 -16.53 11.40 5.36
C VAL A 413 -16.58 10.39 6.49
N ASP A 414 -17.76 10.10 6.98
CA ASP A 414 -18.03 9.09 8.00
C ASP A 414 -18.65 7.86 7.33
N SER A 415 -18.25 6.67 7.74
CA SER A 415 -18.84 5.41 7.31
C SER A 415 -19.05 4.46 8.48
N TYR A 416 -20.10 3.65 8.37
CA TYR A 416 -20.52 2.64 9.32
C TYR A 416 -20.70 1.33 8.59
N ALA A 417 -20.17 0.25 9.14
CA ALA A 417 -20.28 -1.05 8.50
C ALA A 417 -20.53 -2.16 9.51
N THR A 418 -21.24 -3.19 9.03
CA THR A 418 -21.35 -4.49 9.70
C THR A 418 -21.01 -5.59 8.71
N TYR A 419 -20.43 -6.68 9.19
CA TYR A 419 -20.08 -7.81 8.35
C TYR A 419 -20.26 -9.12 9.09
N VAL A 420 -20.44 -10.18 8.32
CA VAL A 420 -20.49 -11.56 8.79
C VAL A 420 -19.79 -12.47 7.79
N GLN A 421 -19.07 -13.45 8.27
CA GLN A 421 -18.43 -14.50 7.50
C GLN A 421 -18.51 -15.80 8.27
N ASP A 422 -18.79 -16.91 7.59
CA ASP A 422 -18.69 -18.25 8.16
C ASP A 422 -17.59 -19.05 7.45
N GLN A 423 -16.67 -19.61 8.20
CA GLN A 423 -15.73 -20.62 7.70
C GLN A 423 -16.37 -21.99 7.97
N TRP A 424 -17.11 -22.47 6.98
CA TRP A 424 -17.85 -23.71 7.08
C TRP A 424 -17.05 -24.88 6.53
N GLN A 425 -16.61 -25.77 7.41
CA GLN A 425 -16.07 -27.07 7.05
C GLN A 425 -17.23 -28.05 6.83
N VAL A 426 -17.69 -28.20 5.59
CA VAL A 426 -18.81 -29.10 5.24
C VAL A 426 -18.46 -30.55 5.51
N ASN A 427 -17.21 -30.93 5.25
CA ASN A 427 -16.60 -32.22 5.57
C ASN A 427 -15.07 -32.10 5.50
N ASP A 428 -14.34 -33.18 5.67
CA ASP A 428 -12.86 -33.21 5.68
C ASP A 428 -12.22 -32.68 4.37
N LYS A 429 -12.98 -32.63 3.28
CA LYS A 429 -12.47 -32.22 1.96
C LYS A 429 -13.02 -30.88 1.49
N LEU A 430 -14.19 -30.46 1.93
CA LEU A 430 -14.91 -29.32 1.42
C LEU A 430 -15.05 -28.22 2.46
N TYR A 431 -14.53 -27.03 2.12
CA TYR A 431 -14.67 -25.80 2.88
C TYR A 431 -15.43 -24.78 2.03
N ILE A 432 -16.41 -24.10 2.61
CA ILE A 432 -17.17 -23.01 1.98
C ILE A 432 -17.12 -21.80 2.90
N ILE A 433 -16.79 -20.64 2.35
CA ILE A 433 -16.64 -19.40 3.12
C ILE A 433 -17.55 -18.32 2.51
N PRO A 434 -18.86 -18.30 2.90
CA PRO A 434 -19.73 -17.17 2.58
C PRO A 434 -19.41 -15.97 3.46
N SER A 435 -19.47 -14.78 2.90
CA SER A 435 -19.34 -13.52 3.64
C SER A 435 -20.21 -12.42 3.05
N LEU A 436 -20.65 -11.51 3.92
CA LEU A 436 -21.49 -10.38 3.57
C LEU A 436 -21.10 -9.17 4.39
N ARG A 437 -20.98 -8.01 3.75
CA ARG A 437 -20.81 -6.71 4.40
C ARG A 437 -21.87 -5.75 3.92
N PHE A 438 -22.46 -5.04 4.85
CA PHE A 438 -23.22 -3.81 4.62
C PHE A 438 -22.39 -2.63 5.10
N GLU A 439 -22.24 -1.61 4.26
CA GLU A 439 -21.56 -0.37 4.63
C GLU A 439 -22.38 0.83 4.19
N HIS A 440 -22.63 1.77 5.11
CA HIS A 440 -23.23 3.07 4.83
C HIS A 440 -22.14 4.14 4.88
N ASN A 441 -22.05 4.93 3.83
CA ASN A 441 -21.10 6.03 3.69
C ASN A 441 -21.89 7.34 3.56
N GLY A 442 -21.53 8.33 4.37
CA GLY A 442 -22.24 9.61 4.41
C GLY A 442 -22.21 10.44 3.12
N GLN A 443 -21.44 10.02 2.10
CA GLN A 443 -21.30 10.75 0.85
C GLN A 443 -22.14 10.14 -0.29
N PHE A 444 -22.17 8.82 -0.44
CA PHE A 444 -22.82 8.17 -1.58
C PHE A 444 -23.89 7.14 -1.20
N GLY A 445 -24.15 6.96 0.10
CA GLY A 445 -25.19 6.03 0.58
C GLY A 445 -24.63 4.66 0.96
N SER A 446 -25.36 3.59 0.62
CA SER A 446 -25.09 2.25 1.13
C SER A 446 -24.65 1.28 0.05
N GLU A 447 -23.71 0.39 0.38
CA GLU A 447 -23.24 -0.72 -0.47
C GLU A 447 -23.32 -2.05 0.28
N VAL A 448 -23.61 -3.09 -0.49
CA VAL A 448 -23.65 -4.48 -0.02
C VAL A 448 -22.64 -5.29 -0.83
N THR A 449 -21.72 -5.95 -0.16
CA THR A 449 -20.65 -6.72 -0.80
C THR A 449 -20.65 -8.17 -0.34
N PRO A 450 -21.37 -9.06 -1.05
CA PRO A 450 -21.31 -10.50 -0.83
C PRO A 450 -20.03 -11.11 -1.44
N LYS A 451 -19.57 -12.20 -0.82
CA LYS A 451 -18.50 -13.07 -1.34
C LYS A 451 -18.81 -14.52 -0.96
N VAL A 452 -18.42 -15.44 -1.81
CA VAL A 452 -18.37 -16.87 -1.50
C VAL A 452 -17.07 -17.47 -2.02
N GLY A 453 -16.39 -18.21 -1.17
CA GLY A 453 -15.21 -18.97 -1.50
C GLY A 453 -15.43 -20.46 -1.29
N LEU A 454 -14.76 -21.30 -2.07
CA LEU A 454 -14.80 -22.76 -1.98
C LEU A 454 -13.38 -23.32 -2.11
N THR A 455 -13.03 -24.22 -1.20
CA THR A 455 -11.83 -25.07 -1.28
C THR A 455 -12.23 -26.52 -1.23
N TYR A 456 -11.84 -27.32 -2.25
CA TYR A 456 -12.05 -28.76 -2.28
C TYR A 456 -10.71 -29.50 -2.33
N ASN A 457 -10.40 -30.26 -1.30
CA ASN A 457 -9.21 -31.09 -1.20
C ASN A 457 -9.49 -32.46 -1.83
N PHE A 458 -9.01 -32.71 -3.06
CA PHE A 458 -9.12 -34.04 -3.68
C PHE A 458 -8.40 -35.10 -2.84
N ASN A 459 -7.22 -34.73 -2.34
CA ASN A 459 -6.37 -35.51 -1.46
C ASN A 459 -5.38 -34.57 -0.74
N ASN A 460 -4.39 -35.12 -0.05
CA ASN A 460 -3.39 -34.34 0.69
C ASN A 460 -2.48 -33.48 -0.19
N PHE A 461 -2.49 -33.66 -1.52
CA PHE A 461 -1.58 -32.99 -2.46
C PHE A 461 -2.28 -32.02 -3.39
N TRP A 462 -3.50 -32.35 -3.84
CA TRP A 462 -4.25 -31.62 -4.84
C TRP A 462 -5.46 -30.95 -4.23
N ARG A 463 -5.65 -29.69 -4.54
CA ARG A 463 -6.83 -28.92 -4.14
C ARG A 463 -7.32 -28.04 -5.28
N PHE A 464 -8.61 -27.86 -5.31
CA PHE A 464 -9.30 -26.90 -6.14
C PHE A 464 -9.79 -25.76 -5.30
N LYS A 465 -9.65 -24.53 -5.76
CA LYS A 465 -10.12 -23.32 -5.13
C LYS A 465 -10.94 -22.52 -6.10
N ALA A 466 -12.02 -21.88 -5.63
CA ALA A 466 -12.84 -20.98 -6.42
C ALA A 466 -13.39 -19.87 -5.53
N ASN A 467 -13.51 -18.65 -6.08
CA ASN A 467 -14.07 -17.50 -5.42
C ASN A 467 -14.95 -16.71 -6.37
N TYR A 468 -16.01 -16.16 -5.81
CA TYR A 468 -16.84 -15.14 -6.45
C TYR A 468 -17.17 -14.05 -5.43
N GLY A 469 -17.03 -12.78 -5.80
CA GLY A 469 -17.37 -11.69 -4.91
C GLY A 469 -17.55 -10.36 -5.62
N LEU A 470 -18.28 -9.48 -4.93
CA LEU A 470 -18.44 -8.09 -5.31
C LEU A 470 -17.48 -7.23 -4.50
N GLY A 471 -16.98 -6.17 -5.12
CA GLY A 471 -16.17 -5.17 -4.48
C GLY A 471 -16.60 -3.77 -4.87
N TYR A 472 -16.21 -2.78 -4.09
CA TYR A 472 -16.43 -1.39 -4.43
C TYR A 472 -15.27 -0.50 -3.93
N LYS A 473 -15.16 0.67 -4.56
CA LYS A 473 -14.29 1.76 -4.10
C LYS A 473 -15.12 3.04 -3.99
N ALA A 474 -15.12 3.62 -2.81
CA ALA A 474 -15.73 4.93 -2.57
C ALA A 474 -14.96 6.02 -3.33
N PRO A 475 -15.66 7.03 -3.88
CA PRO A 475 -15.00 8.23 -4.34
C PRO A 475 -14.21 8.89 -3.20
N THR A 476 -12.97 9.28 -3.46
CA THR A 476 -12.12 9.95 -2.48
C THR A 476 -12.53 11.41 -2.29
N ILE A 477 -12.18 12.01 -1.15
CA ILE A 477 -12.43 13.44 -0.90
C ILE A 477 -11.81 14.31 -2.00
N THR A 478 -10.66 13.89 -2.53
CA THR A 478 -9.98 14.57 -3.63
C THR A 478 -10.78 14.48 -4.93
N GLU A 479 -11.29 13.31 -5.29
CA GLU A 479 -12.12 13.11 -6.48
C GLU A 479 -13.45 13.90 -6.40
N LEU A 480 -14.00 14.05 -5.20
CA LEU A 480 -15.24 14.78 -4.97
C LEU A 480 -15.07 16.31 -4.97
N TYR A 481 -14.00 16.83 -4.38
CA TYR A 481 -13.91 18.26 -4.01
C TYR A 481 -12.65 18.96 -4.47
N MET A 482 -11.81 18.34 -5.31
CA MET A 482 -10.61 18.99 -5.86
C MET A 482 -10.97 20.28 -6.60
N ARG A 483 -10.15 21.29 -6.43
CA ARG A 483 -10.13 22.55 -7.19
C ARG A 483 -8.69 22.93 -7.40
N MET A 484 -8.06 22.32 -8.38
CA MET A 484 -6.65 22.55 -8.67
C MET A 484 -6.48 23.39 -9.92
N HIS A 485 -5.80 24.52 -9.79
CA HIS A 485 -5.39 25.37 -10.88
C HIS A 485 -3.89 25.26 -11.07
N ARG A 486 -3.45 24.80 -12.23
CA ARG A 486 -2.03 24.59 -12.52
C ARG A 486 -1.65 25.23 -13.86
N ALA A 487 -0.68 26.11 -13.80
CA ALA A 487 -0.03 26.60 -15.02
C ALA A 487 1.02 25.56 -15.50
N MET A 488 0.95 25.20 -16.77
CA MET A 488 1.88 24.29 -17.43
C MET A 488 2.47 24.96 -18.69
N GLY A 489 3.32 25.94 -18.48
CA GLY A 489 3.80 26.77 -19.55
C GLY A 489 2.72 27.74 -20.05
N PRO A 490 2.55 27.87 -21.37
CA PRO A 490 1.49 28.68 -21.94
C PRO A 490 0.09 28.09 -21.75
N MET A 491 0.01 26.90 -21.19
CA MET A 491 -1.25 26.18 -20.95
C MET A 491 -1.62 26.24 -19.47
N THR A 492 -2.87 26.55 -19.17
CA THR A 492 -3.46 26.40 -17.84
C THR A 492 -4.31 25.12 -17.81
N VAL A 493 -4.12 24.32 -16.78
CA VAL A 493 -4.94 23.12 -16.53
C VAL A 493 -5.67 23.30 -15.20
N ASN A 494 -6.98 23.29 -15.26
CA ASN A 494 -7.84 23.23 -14.09
C ASN A 494 -8.37 21.79 -13.94
N ILE A 495 -8.36 21.27 -12.72
CA ILE A 495 -8.94 19.96 -12.41
C ILE A 495 -9.93 20.16 -11.29
N ASP A 496 -11.20 19.89 -11.59
CA ASP A 496 -12.29 19.98 -10.62
C ASP A 496 -12.80 18.62 -10.19
N GLY A 497 -13.10 18.49 -8.92
CA GLY A 497 -13.81 17.36 -8.35
C GLY A 497 -15.27 17.34 -8.78
N ASN A 498 -15.93 16.22 -8.49
CA ASN A 498 -17.36 16.05 -8.77
C ASN A 498 -18.06 15.41 -7.55
N PRO A 499 -18.88 16.18 -6.80
CA PRO A 499 -19.60 15.66 -5.64
C PRO A 499 -20.65 14.58 -5.96
N ASN A 500 -20.99 14.41 -7.24
CA ASN A 500 -22.03 13.48 -7.72
C ASN A 500 -21.41 12.18 -8.27
N LEU A 501 -20.18 11.85 -7.90
CA LEU A 501 -19.57 10.59 -8.31
C LEU A 501 -20.21 9.40 -7.59
N ASP A 502 -20.52 8.37 -8.37
CA ASP A 502 -20.89 7.05 -7.87
C ASP A 502 -19.64 6.24 -7.47
N PRO A 503 -19.78 5.27 -6.55
CA PRO A 503 -18.71 4.32 -6.27
C PRO A 503 -18.34 3.49 -7.49
N GLU A 504 -17.03 3.21 -7.65
CA GLU A 504 -16.59 2.17 -8.57
C GLU A 504 -17.00 0.81 -8.03
N LYS A 505 -17.46 -0.09 -8.89
CA LYS A 505 -17.91 -1.44 -8.50
C LYS A 505 -17.12 -2.51 -9.25
N SER A 506 -16.84 -3.62 -8.59
CA SER A 506 -16.26 -4.78 -9.24
C SER A 506 -17.08 -6.03 -9.02
N ARG A 507 -17.08 -6.88 -10.06
CA ARG A 507 -17.51 -8.26 -10.00
C ARG A 507 -16.31 -9.12 -10.39
N SER A 508 -15.88 -9.94 -9.48
CA SER A 508 -14.66 -10.73 -9.63
C SER A 508 -14.94 -12.20 -9.39
N PHE A 509 -14.37 -13.05 -10.23
CA PHE A 509 -14.30 -14.45 -9.93
C PHE A 509 -12.91 -15.00 -10.26
N ASP A 510 -12.48 -15.99 -9.52
CA ASP A 510 -11.28 -16.75 -9.79
C ASP A 510 -11.47 -18.23 -9.44
N PHE A 511 -10.74 -19.08 -10.14
CA PHE A 511 -10.65 -20.49 -9.80
C PHE A 511 -9.28 -21.03 -10.20
N GLY A 512 -8.81 -22.03 -9.46
CA GLY A 512 -7.50 -22.60 -9.70
C GLY A 512 -7.31 -23.96 -9.08
N VAL A 513 -6.21 -24.58 -9.46
CA VAL A 513 -5.75 -25.85 -8.91
C VAL A 513 -4.37 -25.63 -8.33
N GLU A 514 -4.18 -26.13 -7.10
CA GLU A 514 -2.90 -26.14 -6.40
C GLU A 514 -2.46 -27.58 -6.15
N ALA A 515 -1.15 -27.80 -6.26
CA ALA A 515 -0.52 -29.07 -5.93
C ALA A 515 0.70 -28.83 -5.04
N ASP A 516 0.83 -29.62 -3.96
CA ASP A 516 2.03 -29.66 -3.13
C ASP A 516 2.35 -31.11 -2.75
N LYS A 517 3.34 -31.71 -3.39
CA LYS A 517 3.77 -33.08 -3.17
C LYS A 517 5.24 -33.15 -2.85
N GLY A 518 5.58 -32.95 -1.57
CA GLY A 518 6.93 -33.09 -1.06
C GLY A 518 7.93 -32.12 -1.69
N HIS A 519 8.65 -32.57 -2.71
CA HIS A 519 9.67 -31.74 -3.37
C HIS A 519 9.12 -30.79 -4.43
N TRP A 520 7.91 -31.03 -4.97
CA TRP A 520 7.31 -30.23 -6.02
C TRP A 520 6.07 -29.52 -5.50
N PHE A 521 5.91 -28.29 -5.91
CA PHE A 521 4.68 -27.52 -5.68
C PHE A 521 4.35 -26.66 -6.89
N GLY A 522 3.11 -26.28 -7.01
CA GLY A 522 2.67 -25.38 -8.08
C GLY A 522 1.20 -25.05 -8.00
N LYS A 523 0.82 -24.01 -8.72
CA LYS A 523 -0.56 -23.57 -8.85
C LYS A 523 -0.81 -23.01 -10.25
N VAL A 524 -2.05 -23.12 -10.70
CA VAL A 524 -2.55 -22.39 -11.86
C VAL A 524 -3.90 -21.79 -11.49
N THR A 525 -4.06 -20.49 -11.65
CA THR A 525 -5.28 -19.75 -11.31
C THR A 525 -5.70 -18.90 -12.51
N TYR A 526 -6.95 -19.04 -12.94
CA TYR A 526 -7.60 -18.10 -13.85
C TYR A 526 -8.41 -17.09 -13.03
N PHE A 527 -8.40 -15.83 -13.44
CA PHE A 527 -9.24 -14.79 -12.83
C PHE A 527 -9.86 -13.87 -13.87
N ASN A 528 -11.03 -13.32 -13.50
CA ASN A 528 -11.75 -12.32 -14.27
C ASN A 528 -12.27 -11.24 -13.31
N ASN A 529 -11.94 -9.99 -13.60
CA ASN A 529 -12.42 -8.82 -12.90
C ASN A 529 -13.13 -7.89 -13.87
N LYS A 530 -14.42 -7.66 -13.67
CA LYS A 530 -15.20 -6.66 -14.39
C LYS A 530 -15.41 -5.46 -13.46
N ILE A 531 -14.98 -4.27 -13.91
CA ILE A 531 -15.09 -3.02 -13.16
C ILE A 531 -16.04 -2.11 -13.90
N THR A 532 -16.96 -1.48 -13.18
CA THR A 532 -17.91 -0.49 -13.69
C THR A 532 -17.78 0.83 -12.94
N ASN A 533 -18.20 1.92 -13.54
CA ASN A 533 -18.17 3.27 -12.96
C ASN A 533 -16.76 3.75 -12.60
N LEU A 534 -15.73 3.38 -13.37
CA LEU A 534 -14.36 3.84 -13.11
C LEU A 534 -14.31 5.37 -13.02
N ILE A 535 -13.68 5.87 -11.98
CA ILE A 535 -13.47 7.30 -11.75
C ILE A 535 -12.18 7.73 -12.44
N THR A 536 -12.31 8.67 -13.37
CA THR A 536 -11.18 9.28 -14.08
C THR A 536 -11.43 10.76 -14.35
N THR A 537 -10.46 11.45 -14.91
CA THR A 537 -10.65 12.84 -15.35
C THR A 537 -10.91 12.89 -16.85
N GLU A 538 -11.94 13.62 -17.25
CA GLU A 538 -12.23 13.92 -18.66
C GLU A 538 -12.11 15.42 -18.93
N GLU A 539 -11.78 15.75 -20.17
CA GLU A 539 -11.69 17.11 -20.65
C GLU A 539 -13.11 17.64 -20.95
N MET A 540 -13.42 18.80 -20.38
CA MET A 540 -14.73 19.41 -20.49
C MET A 540 -14.87 20.26 -21.77
N PRO A 541 -16.10 20.44 -22.30
CA PRO A 541 -16.37 21.37 -23.38
C PRO A 541 -15.86 22.79 -23.06
N GLY A 542 -15.34 23.47 -24.05
CA GLY A 542 -14.72 24.81 -23.88
C GLY A 542 -13.22 24.78 -23.59
N SER A 543 -12.63 23.62 -23.50
CA SER A 543 -11.17 23.46 -23.44
C SER A 543 -10.50 23.91 -24.76
N SER A 544 -9.30 24.42 -24.64
CA SER A 544 -8.46 24.83 -25.78
C SER A 544 -7.00 24.41 -25.54
N PRO A 545 -6.13 24.46 -26.54
CA PRO A 545 -4.70 24.17 -26.35
C PRO A 545 -4.01 25.04 -25.28
N ALA A 546 -4.55 26.21 -24.98
CA ALA A 546 -4.03 27.14 -23.97
C ALA A 546 -4.74 26.98 -22.61
N PHE A 547 -5.94 26.42 -22.58
CA PHE A 547 -6.74 26.26 -21.38
C PHE A 547 -7.48 24.93 -21.39
N ARG A 548 -7.13 24.04 -20.49
CA ARG A 548 -7.78 22.72 -20.32
C ARG A 548 -8.56 22.69 -19.01
N GLN A 549 -9.86 22.45 -19.15
CA GLN A 549 -10.75 22.21 -18.03
C GLN A 549 -10.99 20.70 -17.91
N MET A 550 -10.53 20.10 -16.82
CA MET A 550 -10.71 18.68 -16.51
C MET A 550 -11.68 18.51 -15.35
N ARG A 551 -12.49 17.47 -15.38
CA ARG A 551 -13.37 17.11 -14.27
C ARG A 551 -13.36 15.63 -14.00
N TYR A 552 -13.51 15.25 -12.72
CA TYR A 552 -13.71 13.85 -12.36
C TYR A 552 -15.11 13.37 -12.75
N VAL A 553 -15.18 12.20 -13.38
CA VAL A 553 -16.42 11.60 -13.89
C VAL A 553 -16.35 10.08 -13.77
N ASN A 554 -17.53 9.44 -13.70
CA ASN A 554 -17.65 7.99 -13.87
C ASN A 554 -17.82 7.68 -15.35
N VAL A 555 -16.84 7.07 -15.99
CA VAL A 555 -16.89 6.98 -17.46
C VAL A 555 -16.80 5.59 -18.05
N ASN A 556 -16.08 4.68 -17.45
CA ASN A 556 -15.66 3.50 -18.18
C ASN A 556 -15.90 2.21 -17.43
N ASP A 557 -16.24 1.18 -18.20
CA ASP A 557 -16.15 -0.20 -17.79
C ASP A 557 -14.79 -0.75 -18.21
N ALA A 558 -14.13 -1.46 -17.32
CA ALA A 558 -12.89 -2.18 -17.61
C ALA A 558 -13.07 -3.67 -17.33
N GLN A 559 -12.36 -4.47 -18.08
CA GLN A 559 -12.29 -5.91 -17.85
C GLN A 559 -10.83 -6.34 -17.81
N ILE A 560 -10.50 -7.12 -16.79
CA ILE A 560 -9.16 -7.64 -16.57
C ILE A 560 -9.26 -9.16 -16.43
N ASN A 561 -8.71 -9.89 -17.39
CA ASN A 561 -8.59 -11.34 -17.37
C ASN A 561 -7.12 -11.73 -17.19
N GLY A 562 -6.85 -12.84 -16.55
CA GLY A 562 -5.48 -13.32 -16.46
C GLY A 562 -5.35 -14.76 -16.01
N ILE A 563 -4.15 -15.28 -16.22
CA ILE A 563 -3.73 -16.60 -15.76
C ILE A 563 -2.45 -16.41 -14.95
N GLU A 564 -2.46 -16.90 -13.73
CA GLU A 564 -1.30 -17.00 -12.86
C GLU A 564 -0.84 -18.45 -12.82
N ALA A 565 0.41 -18.72 -13.18
CA ALA A 565 1.01 -20.04 -13.12
C ALA A 565 2.29 -20.00 -12.30
N GLU A 566 2.44 -20.98 -11.42
CA GLU A 566 3.63 -21.15 -10.59
C GLU A 566 4.03 -22.61 -10.59
N VAL A 567 5.33 -22.87 -10.68
CA VAL A 567 5.94 -24.17 -10.42
C VAL A 567 7.20 -23.98 -9.62
N GLY A 568 7.38 -24.80 -8.60
CA GLY A 568 8.56 -24.74 -7.75
C GLY A 568 9.06 -26.11 -7.32
N ARG A 569 10.32 -26.15 -6.92
CA ARG A 569 10.98 -27.35 -6.42
C ARG A 569 11.80 -27.05 -5.18
N ARG A 570 11.65 -27.87 -4.15
CA ARG A 570 12.48 -27.90 -2.95
C ARG A 570 13.63 -28.90 -3.15
N ILE A 571 14.85 -28.41 -3.09
CA ILE A 571 16.07 -29.21 -3.32
C ILE A 571 16.81 -29.33 -1.99
N GLY A 572 16.62 -30.47 -1.31
CA GLY A 572 17.12 -30.67 0.05
C GLY A 572 16.47 -29.68 1.04
N LYS A 573 17.23 -29.30 2.10
CA LYS A 573 16.73 -28.38 3.15
C LYS A 573 17.10 -26.91 2.91
N ARG A 574 17.92 -26.60 1.89
CA ARG A 574 18.55 -25.29 1.74
C ARG A 574 18.10 -24.51 0.51
N TRP A 575 17.62 -25.19 -0.53
CA TRP A 575 17.32 -24.56 -1.81
C TRP A 575 15.87 -24.73 -2.18
N THR A 576 15.24 -23.66 -2.59
CA THR A 576 13.93 -23.67 -3.24
C THR A 576 14.04 -22.85 -4.52
N THR A 577 13.61 -23.42 -5.62
CA THR A 577 13.50 -22.73 -6.90
C THR A 577 12.03 -22.55 -7.24
N LYS A 578 11.67 -21.38 -7.74
CA LYS A 578 10.30 -21.04 -8.13
C LYS A 578 10.35 -20.33 -9.47
N LEU A 579 9.47 -20.70 -10.38
CA LEU A 579 9.20 -20.00 -11.64
C LEU A 579 7.73 -19.60 -11.63
N THR A 580 7.48 -18.32 -11.86
CA THR A 580 6.12 -17.79 -12.00
C THR A 580 5.94 -17.18 -13.37
N HIS A 581 4.78 -17.38 -13.96
CA HIS A 581 4.38 -16.73 -15.20
C HIS A 581 2.96 -16.19 -15.08
N ASN A 582 2.78 -14.92 -15.42
CA ASN A 582 1.48 -14.26 -15.40
C ASN A 582 1.16 -13.72 -16.79
N TRP A 583 0.01 -14.10 -17.30
CA TRP A 583 -0.58 -13.51 -18.49
C TRP A 583 -1.75 -12.61 -18.07
N LEU A 584 -1.83 -11.40 -18.62
CA LEU A 584 -2.81 -10.39 -18.28
C LEU A 584 -3.37 -9.74 -19.54
N ASP A 585 -4.71 -9.69 -19.65
CA ASP A 585 -5.44 -8.94 -20.64
C ASP A 585 -6.37 -7.93 -19.95
N ALA A 586 -6.01 -6.66 -20.02
CA ALA A 586 -6.69 -5.57 -19.32
C ALA A 586 -7.19 -4.52 -20.31
N ILE A 587 -8.49 -4.47 -20.52
CA ILE A 587 -9.12 -3.70 -21.60
C ILE A 587 -10.09 -2.64 -21.02
N ASP A 588 -9.98 -1.40 -21.52
CA ASP A 588 -11.03 -0.39 -21.43
C ASP A 588 -12.13 -0.76 -22.44
N LYS A 589 -13.32 -1.09 -21.95
CA LYS A 589 -14.44 -1.57 -22.78
C LYS A 589 -15.05 -0.49 -23.66
N LYS A 590 -14.92 0.78 -23.28
CA LYS A 590 -15.45 1.89 -24.09
C LYS A 590 -14.52 2.28 -25.22
N LYS A 591 -13.21 2.31 -24.93
CA LYS A 591 -12.18 2.69 -25.93
C LYS A 591 -11.68 1.51 -26.76
N HIS A 592 -11.97 0.26 -26.34
CA HIS A 592 -11.42 -0.97 -26.90
C HIS A 592 -9.88 -0.98 -26.96
N THR A 593 -9.25 -0.35 -25.98
CA THR A 593 -7.80 -0.24 -25.88
C THR A 593 -7.29 -0.91 -24.61
N GLN A 594 -6.02 -1.31 -24.64
CA GLN A 594 -5.35 -1.83 -23.46
C GLN A 594 -5.24 -0.73 -22.39
N LEU A 595 -5.44 -1.08 -21.13
CA LEU A 595 -5.19 -0.17 -20.02
C LEU A 595 -3.69 0.09 -19.88
N ASP A 596 -3.31 1.35 -19.68
CA ASP A 596 -1.91 1.78 -19.58
C ASP A 596 -1.17 1.16 -18.39
N ASN A 597 0.15 1.01 -18.52
CA ASN A 597 1.06 0.55 -17.47
C ASN A 597 0.75 -0.84 -16.89
N ARG A 598 0.28 -1.77 -17.74
CA ARG A 598 0.05 -3.17 -17.38
C ARG A 598 0.84 -4.08 -18.30
N ALA A 599 1.77 -4.81 -17.73
CA ALA A 599 2.53 -5.81 -18.50
C ALA A 599 1.60 -6.97 -18.87
N LYS A 600 1.56 -7.31 -20.18
CA LYS A 600 0.75 -8.42 -20.69
C LYS A 600 1.30 -9.77 -20.24
N ASN A 601 2.61 -9.88 -20.13
CA ASN A 601 3.30 -11.08 -19.65
C ASN A 601 4.37 -10.67 -18.63
N THR A 602 4.43 -11.38 -17.52
CA THR A 602 5.47 -11.22 -16.50
C THR A 602 5.97 -12.59 -16.10
N THR A 603 7.29 -12.79 -16.11
CA THR A 603 7.94 -14.04 -15.66
C THR A 603 8.99 -13.70 -14.61
N THR A 604 8.98 -14.42 -13.52
CA THR A 604 9.92 -14.25 -12.40
C THR A 604 10.57 -15.57 -12.06
#